data_5a2c94650be056e3dc3a09302fa48bbd
#
_entry.id   5a2c94650be056e3dc3a09302fa48bbd
#
_cell.length_a   1.000
_cell.length_b   1.000
_cell.length_c   1.000
_cell.angle_alpha   90.00
_cell.angle_beta   90.00
_cell.angle_gamma   90.00
#
_symmetry.space_group_name_H-M   'P 1'
#
loop_
_entity.id
_entity.type
_entity.pdbx_description
1 polymer ?
#
loop_
_entity_poly.entity_id
_entity_poly.type
_entity_poly.pdbx_seq_one_letter_code
_entity_poly.pdbx_strand_id
1 'polypeptide(L)'
;MPTKFINIYLDAMADRPTLTGGLNWYRAIPYSRHPTVGEIRVPTRYVWGNRDFALKRRAAELTADYVTGQYEFRELNGGHWLPEAEPEATAAAIFDFVVQHY
;
A
#
# COMPACT_ATOMS: atom_id res chain seq x y z
N MET A 1 1.77 12.08 7.85
CA MET A 1 3.12 11.46 8.02
C MET A 1 3.93 12.32 8.98
N PRO A 2 4.60 11.75 10.02
CA PRO A 2 5.45 12.51 10.94
C PRO A 2 6.64 13.16 10.23
N THR A 3 7.03 14.37 10.66
CA THR A 3 8.08 15.19 10.03
C THR A 3 9.44 14.46 9.89
N LYS A 4 9.78 13.60 10.86
CA LYS A 4 11.02 12.81 10.80
C LYS A 4 11.13 11.94 9.54
N PHE A 5 10.03 11.36 9.10
CA PHE A 5 9.99 10.54 7.88
C PHE A 5 10.04 11.41 6.61
N ILE A 6 9.43 12.59 6.65
CA ILE A 6 9.54 13.55 5.55
C ILE A 6 11.00 13.88 5.28
N ASN A 7 11.78 14.18 6.33
CA ASN A 7 13.19 14.49 6.18
C ASN A 7 14.00 13.31 5.65
N ILE A 8 13.73 12.08 6.11
CA ILE A 8 14.38 10.87 5.59
C ILE A 8 14.12 10.71 4.08
N TYR A 9 12.88 10.91 3.65
CA TYR A 9 12.54 10.81 2.21
C TYR A 9 13.15 11.95 1.40
N LEU A 10 13.18 13.18 1.93
CA LEU A 10 13.84 14.30 1.26
C LEU A 10 15.35 14.05 1.09
N ASP A 11 16.01 13.57 2.12
CA ASP A 11 17.43 13.21 2.07
C ASP A 11 17.69 12.08 1.07
N ALA A 12 16.85 11.05 1.07
CA ALA A 12 16.96 9.93 0.13
C ALA A 12 16.73 10.34 -1.34
N MET A 13 15.95 11.40 -1.58
CA MET A 13 15.64 11.93 -2.91
C MET A 13 16.46 13.17 -3.27
N ALA A 14 17.46 13.53 -2.48
CA ALA A 14 18.22 14.77 -2.65
C ALA A 14 19.05 14.81 -3.94
N ASP A 15 19.50 13.67 -4.44
CA ASP A 15 20.24 13.62 -5.70
C ASP A 15 19.30 13.46 -6.90
N ARG A 16 19.73 14.08 -8.02
CA ARG A 16 18.94 14.09 -9.26
C ARG A 16 18.67 12.69 -9.86
N PRO A 17 19.62 11.75 -9.91
CA PRO A 17 19.36 10.40 -10.38
C PRO A 17 18.28 9.67 -9.60
N THR A 18 18.34 9.69 -8.27
CA THR A 18 17.36 9.02 -7.38
C THR A 18 15.97 9.61 -7.55
N LEU A 19 15.85 10.95 -7.55
CA LEU A 19 14.57 11.61 -7.78
C LEU A 19 14.01 11.30 -9.18
N THR A 20 14.88 11.30 -10.21
CA THR A 20 14.46 10.97 -11.57
C THR A 20 13.99 9.53 -11.68
N GLY A 21 14.65 8.59 -11.02
CA GLY A 21 14.24 7.18 -10.95
C GLY A 21 12.84 7.03 -10.36
N GLY A 22 12.58 7.66 -9.22
CA GLY A 22 11.26 7.68 -8.59
C GLY A 22 10.17 8.28 -9.50
N LEU A 23 10.46 9.40 -10.16
CA LEU A 23 9.51 10.02 -11.09
C LEU A 23 9.28 9.19 -12.35
N ASN A 24 10.27 8.47 -12.83
CA ASN A 24 10.14 7.61 -14.01
C ASN A 24 9.18 6.45 -13.79
N TRP A 25 9.02 5.98 -12.57
CA TRP A 25 7.98 5.01 -12.22
C TRP A 25 6.59 5.51 -12.63
N TYR A 26 6.26 6.75 -12.28
CA TYR A 26 4.98 7.35 -12.66
C TYR A 26 4.88 7.67 -14.15
N ARG A 27 5.97 8.11 -14.77
CA ARG A 27 6.04 8.40 -16.21
C ARG A 27 5.84 7.13 -17.06
N ALA A 28 6.13 5.97 -16.51
CA ALA A 28 5.93 4.68 -17.19
C ALA A 28 4.46 4.22 -17.23
N ILE A 29 3.59 4.74 -16.35
CA ILE A 29 2.19 4.32 -16.24
C ILE A 29 1.45 4.33 -17.59
N PRO A 30 1.54 5.39 -18.44
CA PRO A 30 0.85 5.39 -19.74
C PRO A 30 1.32 4.31 -20.71
N TYR A 31 2.53 3.80 -20.50
CA TYR A 31 3.12 2.74 -21.34
C TYR A 31 2.94 1.34 -20.75
N SER A 32 2.43 1.25 -19.53
CA SER A 32 2.13 -0.03 -18.88
C SER A 32 0.94 -0.66 -19.59
N ARG A 33 1.18 -1.79 -20.26
CA ARG A 33 0.09 -2.64 -20.70
C ARG A 33 -0.44 -3.33 -19.45
N HIS A 34 -1.72 -3.15 -19.15
CA HIS A 34 -2.37 -3.86 -18.07
C HIS A 34 -2.63 -5.30 -18.52
N PRO A 35 -1.80 -6.29 -18.17
CA PRO A 35 -2.14 -7.68 -18.40
C PRO A 35 -3.43 -7.97 -17.63
N THR A 36 -4.21 -8.90 -18.11
CA THR A 36 -5.35 -9.41 -17.34
C THR A 36 -4.80 -9.91 -15.99
N VAL A 37 -5.20 -9.29 -14.91
CA VAL A 37 -4.81 -9.71 -13.56
C VAL A 37 -5.51 -11.03 -13.28
N GLY A 38 -4.72 -12.07 -12.98
CA GLY A 38 -5.26 -13.38 -12.60
C GLY A 38 -5.84 -13.37 -11.19
N GLU A 39 -6.48 -14.49 -10.83
CA GLU A 39 -7.01 -14.69 -9.50
C GLU A 39 -5.90 -14.87 -8.45
N ILE A 40 -6.08 -14.23 -7.30
CA ILE A 40 -5.23 -14.41 -6.12
C ILE A 40 -5.84 -15.50 -5.25
N ARG A 41 -5.16 -16.64 -5.13
CA ARG A 41 -5.70 -17.84 -4.44
C ARG A 41 -5.15 -18.04 -3.04
N VAL A 42 -4.10 -17.32 -2.66
CA VAL A 42 -3.50 -17.39 -1.32
C VAL A 42 -4.32 -16.57 -0.31
N PRO A 43 -4.28 -16.91 0.99
CA PRO A 43 -4.85 -16.06 2.01
C PRO A 43 -4.32 -14.64 1.89
N THR A 44 -5.21 -13.67 1.85
CA THR A 44 -4.88 -12.27 1.57
C THR A 44 -5.59 -11.35 2.55
N ARG A 45 -4.84 -10.45 3.17
CA ARG A 45 -5.42 -9.31 3.91
C ARG A 45 -5.03 -8.01 3.25
N TYR A 46 -6.02 -7.18 2.97
CA TYR A 46 -5.82 -5.81 2.53
C TYR A 46 -6.00 -4.85 3.71
N VAL A 47 -4.93 -4.13 4.03
CA VAL A 47 -4.94 -3.12 5.09
C VAL A 47 -5.05 -1.74 4.46
N TRP A 48 -6.08 -0.97 4.82
CA TRP A 48 -6.37 0.32 4.21
C TRP A 48 -6.64 1.39 5.25
N GLY A 49 -6.12 2.59 5.01
CA GLY A 49 -6.37 3.77 5.83
C GLY A 49 -7.62 4.54 5.37
N ASN A 50 -8.58 4.75 6.27
CA ASN A 50 -9.87 5.37 5.92
C ASN A 50 -9.80 6.86 5.55
N ARG A 51 -8.63 7.48 5.75
CA ARG A 51 -8.31 8.87 5.34
C ARG A 51 -7.29 8.90 4.20
N ASP A 52 -7.15 7.80 3.46
CA ASP A 52 -6.28 7.73 2.29
C ASP A 52 -6.79 8.66 1.19
N PHE A 53 -5.93 9.61 0.77
CA PHE A 53 -6.26 10.57 -0.27
C PHE A 53 -5.98 10.02 -1.68
N ALA A 54 -5.11 9.03 -1.81
CA ALA A 54 -4.65 8.47 -3.09
C ALA A 54 -5.48 7.25 -3.51
N LEU A 55 -5.68 6.30 -2.59
CA LEU A 55 -6.46 5.10 -2.82
C LEU A 55 -7.81 5.20 -2.11
N LYS A 56 -8.83 5.59 -2.87
CA LYS A 56 -10.18 5.79 -2.33
C LYS A 56 -10.84 4.46 -1.95
N ARG A 57 -11.80 4.52 -1.03
CA ARG A 57 -12.55 3.35 -0.52
C ARG A 57 -13.01 2.40 -1.63
N ARG A 58 -13.60 2.94 -2.69
CA ARG A 58 -14.10 2.10 -3.79
C ARG A 58 -13.00 1.26 -4.45
N ALA A 59 -11.81 1.83 -4.65
CA ALA A 59 -10.68 1.08 -5.21
C ALA A 59 -10.19 -0.01 -4.25
N ALA A 60 -10.16 0.30 -2.94
CA ALA A 60 -9.77 -0.66 -1.91
C ALA A 60 -10.76 -1.84 -1.81
N GLU A 61 -12.07 -1.56 -1.85
CA GLU A 61 -13.12 -2.58 -1.81
C GLU A 61 -13.10 -3.50 -3.04
N LEU A 62 -12.84 -2.97 -4.23
CA LEU A 62 -12.75 -3.75 -5.47
C LEU A 62 -11.59 -4.76 -5.48
N THR A 63 -10.61 -4.64 -4.58
CA THR A 63 -9.53 -5.62 -4.45
C THR A 63 -10.07 -7.02 -4.14
N ALA A 64 -11.17 -7.12 -3.41
CA ALA A 64 -11.83 -8.38 -3.08
C ALA A 64 -12.23 -9.20 -4.32
N ASP A 65 -12.59 -8.53 -5.42
CA ASP A 65 -13.04 -9.17 -6.66
C ASP A 65 -11.93 -10.01 -7.34
N TYR A 66 -10.67 -9.76 -6.97
CA TYR A 66 -9.51 -10.46 -7.52
C TYR A 66 -9.00 -11.60 -6.61
N VAL A 67 -9.57 -11.77 -5.41
CA VAL A 67 -9.14 -12.79 -4.44
C VAL A 67 -10.19 -13.87 -4.35
N THR A 68 -9.83 -15.09 -4.78
CA THR A 68 -10.67 -16.30 -4.65
C THR A 68 -10.28 -17.16 -3.45
N GLY A 69 -9.11 -16.88 -2.84
CA GLY A 69 -8.72 -17.43 -1.55
C GLY A 69 -9.44 -16.77 -0.38
N GLN A 70 -9.00 -17.08 0.84
CA GLN A 70 -9.48 -16.39 2.02
C GLN A 70 -9.10 -14.90 1.92
N TYR A 71 -10.08 -14.00 2.10
CA TYR A 71 -9.88 -12.56 2.00
C TYR A 71 -10.36 -11.84 3.26
N GLU A 72 -9.53 -10.93 3.75
CA GLU A 72 -9.87 -10.05 4.86
C GLU A 72 -9.58 -8.59 4.49
N PHE A 73 -10.55 -7.72 4.77
CA PHE A 73 -10.37 -6.27 4.64
C PHE A 73 -10.22 -5.65 6.03
N ARG A 74 -9.07 -5.02 6.28
CA ARG A 74 -8.79 -4.36 7.55
C ARG A 74 -8.70 -2.85 7.35
N GLU A 75 -9.70 -2.14 7.85
CA GLU A 75 -9.70 -0.69 7.89
C GLU A 75 -8.98 -0.18 9.13
N LEU A 76 -8.05 0.77 8.95
CA LEU A 76 -7.38 1.50 10.01
C LEU A 76 -7.75 2.98 9.96
N ASN A 77 -7.74 3.65 11.11
CA ASN A 77 -7.94 5.09 11.20
C ASN A 77 -6.63 5.83 10.85
N GLY A 78 -6.29 5.89 9.56
CA GLY A 78 -5.04 6.46 9.08
C GLY A 78 -5.13 6.93 7.64
N GLY A 79 -4.06 7.59 7.19
CA GLY A 79 -3.91 8.08 5.82
C GLY A 79 -3.16 7.10 4.92
N HIS A 80 -2.64 7.62 3.82
CA HIS A 80 -1.91 6.83 2.82
C HIS A 80 -0.61 6.18 3.36
N TRP A 81 0.03 6.82 4.31
CA TRP A 81 1.33 6.43 4.88
C TRP A 81 1.14 5.68 6.20
N LEU A 82 0.43 4.55 6.16
CA LEU A 82 0.09 3.78 7.36
C LEU A 82 1.32 3.34 8.18
N PRO A 83 2.40 2.79 7.57
CA PRO A 83 3.55 2.33 8.35
C PRO A 83 4.25 3.45 9.14
N GLU A 84 4.26 4.66 8.58
CA GLU A 84 4.91 5.82 9.19
C GLU A 84 4.00 6.57 10.18
N ALA A 85 2.70 6.56 9.91
CA ALA A 85 1.73 7.32 10.70
C ALA A 85 1.11 6.50 11.84
N GLU A 86 0.88 5.21 11.59
CA GLU A 86 0.20 4.27 12.49
C GLU A 86 0.99 2.95 12.60
N PRO A 87 2.27 3.00 13.05
CA PRO A 87 3.17 1.85 12.98
C PRO A 87 2.69 0.66 13.82
N GLU A 88 2.18 0.90 15.04
CA GLU A 88 1.72 -0.17 15.92
C GLU A 88 0.47 -0.87 15.35
N ALA A 89 -0.51 -0.09 14.88
CA ALA A 89 -1.73 -0.64 14.30
C ALA A 89 -1.45 -1.39 13.00
N THR A 90 -0.52 -0.87 12.19
CA THR A 90 -0.10 -1.51 10.93
C THR A 90 0.64 -2.81 11.21
N ALA A 91 1.60 -2.80 12.14
CA ALA A 91 2.35 -3.99 12.53
C ALA A 91 1.43 -5.08 13.12
N ALA A 92 0.50 -4.70 13.99
CA ALA A 92 -0.47 -5.64 14.56
C ALA A 92 -1.35 -6.27 13.46
N ALA A 93 -1.85 -5.46 12.52
CA ALA A 93 -2.67 -5.96 11.42
C ALA A 93 -1.92 -6.95 10.51
N ILE A 94 -0.60 -6.77 10.33
CA ILE A 94 0.24 -7.69 9.57
C ILE A 94 0.52 -8.96 10.38
N PHE A 95 0.98 -8.79 11.63
CA PHE A 95 1.41 -9.88 12.49
C PHE A 95 0.28 -10.88 12.78
N ASP A 96 -0.88 -10.39 13.18
CA ASP A 96 -2.05 -11.22 13.48
C ASP A 96 -2.43 -12.12 12.28
N PHE A 97 -2.34 -11.56 11.07
CA PHE A 97 -2.68 -12.32 9.87
C PHE A 97 -1.61 -13.36 9.53
N VAL A 98 -0.33 -13.01 9.63
CA VAL A 98 0.77 -13.94 9.33
C VAL A 98 0.75 -15.11 10.30
N VAL A 99 0.59 -14.86 11.60
CA VAL A 99 0.53 -15.94 12.62
C VAL A 99 -0.68 -16.86 12.44
N GLN A 100 -1.79 -16.33 11.90
CA GLN A 100 -3.00 -17.12 11.68
C GLN A 100 -2.88 -18.04 10.45
N HIS A 101 -2.08 -17.68 9.45
CA HIS A 101 -2.08 -18.37 8.16
C HIS A 101 -0.74 -19.03 7.78
N TYR A 102 0.33 -18.75 8.53
CA TYR A 102 1.69 -19.25 8.26
C TYR A 102 2.42 -19.66 9.55
#